data_a6495add3bae526a0cf4cc1c6599b6d4
#
_entry.id   a6495add3bae526a0cf4cc1c6599b6d4
#
_cell.length_a   1.000
_cell.length_b   1.000
_cell.length_c   1.000
_cell.angle_alpha   90.00
_cell.angle_beta   90.00
_cell.angle_gamma   90.00
#
_symmetry.space_group_name_H-M   'P 1'
#
loop_
_entity.id
_entity.type
_entity.pdbx_description
1 polymer ?
#
loop_
_entity_poly.entity_id
_entity_poly.type
_entity_poly.pdbx_seq_one_letter_code
_entity_poly.pdbx_strand_id
1 'polypeptide(L)' 'MAKALLGYLSSTDPRVLDQLVAENRRLRQRVSDLEAHVLRLQAENDSLAAAVHDEPLLTLEHA' A
#
# COMPACT_ATOMS: atom_id res chain seq x y z
N MET A 1 -6.77 -25.72 13.00
CA MET A 1 -5.89 -24.64 12.59
C MET A 1 -5.93 -23.46 13.55
N ALA A 2 -7.07 -22.76 13.64
CA ALA A 2 -7.19 -21.63 14.56
C ALA A 2 -6.97 -22.02 16.01
N LYS A 3 -7.45 -23.21 16.37
CA LYS A 3 -7.29 -23.73 17.72
C LYS A 3 -5.83 -23.94 18.08
N ALA A 4 -5.06 -24.51 17.16
CA ALA A 4 -3.64 -24.75 17.38
C ALA A 4 -2.87 -23.42 17.46
N LEU A 5 -3.25 -22.48 16.65
CA LEU A 5 -2.64 -21.14 16.67
C LEU A 5 -2.91 -20.42 17.98
N LEU A 6 -4.13 -20.48 18.47
CA LEU A 6 -4.50 -19.89 19.75
C LEU A 6 -3.75 -20.55 20.89
N GLY A 7 -3.63 -21.87 20.86
CA GLY A 7 -2.86 -22.60 21.88
C GLY A 7 -1.40 -22.20 21.86
N TYR A 8 -0.83 -22.05 20.68
CA TYR A 8 0.54 -21.61 20.55
C TYR A 8 0.72 -20.19 21.12
N LEU A 9 -0.15 -19.29 20.78
CA LEU A 9 -0.09 -17.90 21.24
C LEU A 9 -0.24 -17.81 22.77
N SER A 10 -1.14 -18.61 23.33
CA SER A 10 -1.35 -18.56 24.78
C SER A 10 -0.20 -19.13 25.58
N SER A 11 0.65 -19.97 24.95
CA SER A 11 1.84 -20.50 25.60
C SER A 11 3.08 -19.68 25.27
N THR A 12 2.94 -18.61 24.51
CA THR A 12 4.05 -17.74 24.10
C THR A 12 4.29 -16.67 25.16
N ASP A 13 5.55 -16.26 25.28
CA ASP A 13 5.92 -15.15 26.14
C ASP A 13 5.10 -13.91 25.81
N PRO A 14 4.54 -13.22 26.81
CA PRO A 14 3.79 -11.99 26.58
C PRO A 14 4.56 -10.94 25.76
N ARG A 15 5.88 -10.93 25.88
CA ARG A 15 6.69 -9.99 25.09
C ARG A 15 6.61 -10.27 23.60
N VAL A 16 6.54 -11.55 23.24
CA VAL A 16 6.40 -11.93 21.83
C VAL A 16 5.04 -11.48 21.31
N LEU A 17 4.00 -11.65 22.12
CA LEU A 17 2.67 -11.19 21.74
C LEU A 17 2.65 -9.68 21.55
N ASP A 18 3.25 -8.94 22.47
CA ASP A 18 3.34 -7.49 22.35
C ASP A 18 4.09 -7.07 21.09
N GLN A 19 5.17 -7.78 20.78
CA GLN A 19 5.95 -7.54 19.57
C GLN A 19 5.12 -7.78 18.31
N LEU A 20 4.33 -8.85 18.32
CA LEU A 20 3.46 -9.17 17.17
C LEU A 20 2.38 -8.10 16.99
N VAL A 21 1.80 -7.64 18.08
CA VAL A 21 0.78 -6.58 18.02
C VAL A 21 1.41 -5.29 17.48
N ALA A 22 2.57 -4.93 18.00
CA ALA A 22 3.27 -3.73 17.54
C ALA A 22 3.67 -3.84 16.07
N GLU A 23 4.18 -5.00 15.66
CA GLU A 23 4.55 -5.27 14.29
C GLU A 23 3.34 -5.20 13.37
N ASN A 24 2.23 -5.79 13.79
CA ASN A 24 1.00 -5.77 13.01
C ASN A 24 0.52 -4.33 12.81
N ARG A 25 0.57 -3.52 13.86
CA ARG A 25 0.19 -2.11 13.78
C ARG A 25 1.08 -1.36 12.80
N ARG A 26 2.38 -1.60 12.88
CA ARG A 26 3.35 -0.96 11.99
C ARG A 26 3.11 -1.35 10.54
N LEU A 27 2.87 -2.63 10.29
CA LEU A 27 2.60 -3.10 8.94
C LEU A 27 1.31 -2.54 8.39
N ARG A 28 0.27 -2.45 9.21
CA ARG A 28 -0.99 -1.83 8.79
C ARG A 28 -0.80 -0.37 8.42
N GLN A 29 -0.01 0.35 9.21
CA GLN A 29 0.30 1.73 8.91
C GLN A 29 1.05 1.83 7.58
N ARG A 30 2.00 0.92 7.35
CA ARG A 30 2.75 0.88 6.11
C ARG A 30 1.84 0.61 4.92
N VAL A 31 0.92 -0.33 5.06
CA VAL A 31 -0.05 -0.65 4.00
C VAL A 31 -0.89 0.58 3.69
N SER A 32 -1.38 1.26 4.72
CA SER A 32 -2.17 2.48 4.54
C SER A 32 -1.38 3.55 3.80
N ASP A 33 -0.12 3.74 4.17
CA ASP A 33 0.75 4.72 3.51
C ASP A 33 0.99 4.35 2.04
N LEU A 34 1.21 3.06 1.78
CA LEU A 34 1.41 2.58 0.41
C LEU A 34 0.15 2.73 -0.43
N GLU A 35 -1.02 2.46 0.16
CA GLU A 35 -2.29 2.64 -0.53
C GLU A 35 -2.51 4.10 -0.93
N ALA A 36 -2.22 5.02 -0.01
CA ALA A 36 -2.30 6.44 -0.31
C ALA A 36 -1.32 6.84 -1.42
N HIS A 37 -0.13 6.27 -1.38
CA HIS A 37 0.89 6.51 -2.39
C HIS A 37 0.45 6.01 -3.76
N VAL A 38 -0.14 4.82 -3.80
CA VAL A 38 -0.66 4.25 -5.04
C VAL A 38 -1.76 5.14 -5.62
N LEU A 39 -2.68 5.61 -4.80
CA LEU A 39 -3.74 6.49 -5.27
C LEU A 39 -3.17 7.78 -5.85
N ARG A 40 -2.15 8.33 -5.23
CA ARG A 40 -1.49 9.53 -5.73
C ARG A 40 -0.81 9.27 -7.07
N LEU A 41 -0.12 8.14 -7.19
CA LEU A 41 0.54 7.77 -8.43
C LEU A 41 -0.47 7.54 -9.55
N GLN A 42 -1.62 6.94 -9.23
CA GLN A 42 -2.68 6.75 -10.22
C GLN A 42 -3.20 8.10 -10.70
N ALA A 43 -3.41 9.04 -9.78
CA ALA A 43 -3.85 10.38 -10.16
C ALA A 43 -2.81 11.08 -11.02
N GLU A 44 -1.53 10.96 -10.68
CA GLU A 44 -0.46 11.52 -11.47
C GLU A 44 -0.38 10.88 -12.85
N ASN A 45 -0.54 9.55 -12.92
CA ASN A 45 -0.55 8.86 -14.20
C ASN A 45 -1.71 9.29 -15.07
N ASP A 46 -2.88 9.44 -14.48
CA ASP A 46 -4.07 9.89 -15.22
C ASP A 46 -3.85 11.31 -15.75
N SER A 47 -3.27 12.16 -14.93
CA SER A 47 -2.96 13.53 -15.32
C SER A 47 -1.93 13.56 -16.44
N LEU A 48 -0.89 12.74 -16.34
CA LEU A 48 0.14 12.65 -17.38
C LEU A 48 -0.43 12.05 -18.66
N ALA A 49 -1.29 11.04 -18.55
CA ALA A 49 -1.92 10.44 -19.71
C ALA A 49 -2.78 11.45 -20.44
N ALA A 50 -3.50 12.28 -19.71
CA ALA A 50 -4.31 13.34 -20.31
C ALA A 50 -3.43 14.37 -21.01
N ALA A 51 -2.33 14.76 -20.37
CA ALA A 51 -1.39 15.73 -20.96
C ALA A 51 -0.73 15.15 -22.21
N VAL A 52 -0.33 13.88 -22.15
CA VAL A 52 0.28 13.20 -23.29
C VAL A 52 -0.73 13.06 -24.44
N HIS A 53 -1.98 12.81 -24.10
CA HIS A 53 -3.02 12.70 -25.10
C HIS A 53 -3.21 14.01 -25.87
N ASP A 54 -3.12 15.13 -25.16
CA ASP A 54 -3.27 16.44 -25.77
C ASP A 54 -2.01 16.88 -26.52
N GLU A 55 -0.85 16.68 -25.91
CA GLU A 55 0.43 17.07 -26.48
C GLU A 55 0.76 16.36 -27.79
N PRO A 56 0.65 15.03 -27.89
CA PRO A 56 0.92 14.34 -29.13
C PRO A 56 0.06 14.82 -30.30
N LEU A 57 -1.18 15.16 -30.03
CA LEU A 57 -2.07 15.70 -31.05
C LEU A 57 -1.53 17.02 -31.58
N LEU A 58 -1.12 17.89 -30.68
CA LEU A 58 -0.53 19.17 -31.04
C LEU A 58 0.77 18.98 -31.79
N THR A 59 1.58 18.04 -31.35
CA THR A 59 2.86 17.73 -31.98
C THR A 59 2.63 17.21 -33.42
N LEU A 60 1.65 16.34 -33.57
CA LEU A 60 1.32 15.82 -34.90
C LEU A 60 0.82 16.92 -35.83
N GLU A 61 0.08 17.87 -35.30
CA GLU A 61 -0.40 19.02 -36.06
C GLU A 61 0.76 19.88 -36.54
N HIS A 62 1.75 20.02 -35.65
CA HIS A 62 2.92 20.83 -35.97
C HIS A 62 3.90 20.10 -36.89
N ALA A 63 3.84 18.79 -36.86
CA ALA A 63 4.70 18.00 -37.73
C ALA A 63 4.16 17.94 -39.14
#